data_08c8880fa862a475199ca6eebc095e63
#
_entry.id   08c8880fa862a475199ca6eebc095e63
#
_cell.length_a   1.000
_cell.length_b   1.000
_cell.length_c   1.000
_cell.angle_alpha   90.00
_cell.angle_beta   90.00
_cell.angle_gamma   90.00
#
_symmetry.space_group_name_H-M   'P 1'
#
loop_
_entity.id
_entity.type
_entity.pdbx_description
1 polymer ?
#
loop_
_entity_poly.entity_id
_entity_poly.type
_entity_poly.pdbx_seq_one_letter_code
_entity_poly.pdbx_strand_id
1 'polypeptide(L)'
;DGPEDMIKFEKMCKEAGLNENQYVIRNRYLPPDQDFGITMSNRGGLMKDASHSIKPLKKALKKPCTYPSYTFFIDYNGDVLMCSHDWGKKNILGNLNNSSIIEIWTSELSRRTRNALIKGDRNFSPCDVCDVKGSLIGKTHADAWSKTN
;
A
#
# COMPACT_ATOMS: atom_id res chain seq x y z
N ASP A 1 -16.45 0.92 -7.66
CA ASP A 1 -16.64 2.34 -7.35
C ASP A 1 -17.47 2.95 -8.48
N GLY A 2 -18.79 2.97 -8.32
CA GLY A 2 -19.73 3.53 -9.29
C GLY A 2 -20.45 4.76 -8.73
N PRO A 3 -21.30 5.42 -9.55
CA PRO A 3 -22.10 6.57 -9.09
C PRO A 3 -22.94 6.26 -7.84
N GLU A 4 -23.41 5.03 -7.70
CA GLU A 4 -24.20 4.60 -6.55
C GLU A 4 -23.41 4.58 -5.24
N ASP A 5 -22.11 4.25 -5.30
CA ASP A 5 -21.23 4.25 -4.12
C ASP A 5 -20.95 5.68 -3.65
N MET A 6 -20.88 6.62 -4.58
CA MET A 6 -20.73 8.05 -4.29
C MET A 6 -21.95 8.59 -3.54
N ILE A 7 -23.16 8.28 -4.03
CA ILE A 7 -24.41 8.71 -3.38
C ILE A 7 -24.52 8.13 -1.97
N LYS A 8 -24.15 6.86 -1.78
CA LYS A 8 -24.11 6.23 -0.45
C LYS A 8 -23.11 6.91 0.48
N PHE A 9 -21.91 7.21 -0.03
CA PHE A 9 -20.86 7.87 0.75
C PHE A 9 -21.29 9.27 1.18
N GLU A 10 -21.82 10.09 0.27
CA GLU A 10 -22.32 11.43 0.58
C GLU A 10 -23.45 11.40 1.63
N LYS A 11 -24.36 10.44 1.50
CA LYS A 11 -25.40 10.20 2.48
C LYS A 11 -24.83 9.87 3.87
N MET A 12 -23.86 8.95 3.94
CA MET A 12 -23.17 8.60 5.18
C MET A 12 -22.46 9.80 5.81
N CYS A 13 -21.76 10.62 5.00
CA CYS A 13 -21.12 11.84 5.48
C CYS A 13 -22.13 12.81 6.09
N LYS A 14 -23.26 13.01 5.43
CA LYS A 14 -24.34 13.88 5.91
C LYS A 14 -24.96 13.34 7.19
N GLU A 15 -25.21 12.05 7.29
CA GLU A 15 -25.74 11.40 8.51
C GLU A 15 -24.74 11.49 9.67
N ALA A 16 -23.43 11.48 9.39
CA ALA A 16 -22.38 11.70 10.37
C ALA A 16 -22.17 13.19 10.74
N GLY A 17 -22.97 14.11 10.19
CA GLY A 17 -22.87 15.54 10.46
C GLY A 17 -21.70 16.24 9.75
N LEU A 18 -21.09 15.59 8.75
CA LEU A 18 -20.02 16.17 7.95
C LEU A 18 -20.61 17.02 6.82
N ASN A 19 -20.06 18.22 6.62
CA ASN A 19 -20.34 19.06 5.47
C ASN A 19 -19.28 18.85 4.36
N GLU A 20 -19.58 19.30 3.15
CA GLU A 20 -18.77 19.11 1.96
C GLU A 20 -17.31 19.61 2.07
N ASN A 21 -17.04 20.54 2.98
CA ASN A 21 -15.69 21.06 3.22
C ASN A 21 -14.85 20.19 4.17
N GLN A 22 -15.44 19.17 4.79
CA GLN A 22 -14.80 18.33 5.79
C GLN A 22 -14.33 16.97 5.22
N TYR A 23 -14.64 16.69 3.97
CA TYR A 23 -14.15 15.50 3.28
C TYR A 23 -13.75 15.82 1.85
N VAL A 24 -12.86 15.00 1.31
CA VAL A 24 -12.41 15.11 -0.08
C VAL A 24 -12.57 13.77 -0.76
N ILE A 25 -13.34 13.74 -1.84
CA ILE A 25 -13.44 12.56 -2.69
C ILE A 25 -12.34 12.66 -3.74
N ARG A 26 -11.42 11.69 -3.71
CA ARG A 26 -10.35 11.59 -4.70
C ARG A 26 -10.67 10.45 -5.66
N ASN A 27 -11.00 10.78 -6.89
CA ASN A 27 -11.07 9.80 -7.95
C ASN A 27 -9.69 9.21 -8.17
N ARG A 28 -9.59 7.90 -8.08
CA ARG A 28 -8.34 7.15 -8.34
C ARG A 28 -8.25 6.68 -9.79
N TYR A 29 -9.26 7.01 -10.56
CA TYR A 29 -9.36 6.78 -11.99
C TYR A 29 -8.97 8.06 -12.73
N LEU A 30 -7.99 7.98 -13.59
CA LEU A 30 -7.68 9.05 -14.54
C LEU A 30 -8.48 8.78 -15.81
N PRO A 31 -9.37 9.69 -16.23
CA PRO A 31 -10.00 9.58 -17.53
C PRO A 31 -8.93 9.46 -18.63
N PRO A 32 -9.18 8.71 -19.71
CA PRO A 32 -8.20 8.47 -20.77
C PRO A 32 -7.69 9.76 -21.45
N ASP A 33 -8.45 10.83 -21.36
CA ASP A 33 -8.15 12.16 -21.91
C ASP A 33 -7.37 13.07 -20.96
N GLN A 34 -7.12 12.64 -19.73
CA GLN A 34 -6.42 13.42 -18.70
C GLN A 34 -5.11 12.74 -18.31
N ASP A 35 -4.08 12.94 -19.13
CA ASP A 35 -2.72 12.53 -18.78
C ASP A 35 -2.01 13.67 -18.06
N PHE A 36 -1.95 13.58 -16.73
CA PHE A 36 -1.19 14.52 -15.90
C PHE A 36 0.27 14.11 -15.73
N GLY A 37 0.79 13.18 -16.51
CA GLY A 37 2.13 12.62 -16.34
C GLY A 37 2.30 11.80 -15.07
N ILE A 38 1.22 11.41 -14.36
CA ILE A 38 1.25 10.65 -13.13
C ILE A 38 1.04 9.17 -13.46
N THR A 39 2.09 8.37 -13.34
CA THR A 39 1.98 6.92 -13.46
C THR A 39 1.40 6.33 -12.18
N MET A 40 0.21 5.77 -12.26
CA MET A 40 -0.38 5.02 -11.15
C MET A 40 0.26 3.64 -11.04
N SER A 41 0.49 3.18 -9.81
CA SER A 41 0.97 1.81 -9.58
C SER A 41 -0.16 0.79 -9.70
N ASN A 42 0.19 -0.48 -9.94
CA ASN A 42 -0.77 -1.57 -10.01
C ASN A 42 -1.33 -2.01 -8.63
N ARG A 43 -0.99 -1.29 -7.56
CA ARG A 43 -1.49 -1.56 -6.18
C ARG A 43 -1.35 -3.02 -5.76
N GLY A 44 -0.12 -3.56 -5.85
CA GLY A 44 0.13 -4.96 -5.55
C GLY A 44 -0.61 -5.93 -6.48
N GLY A 45 -0.82 -5.53 -7.73
CA GLY A 45 -1.49 -6.33 -8.75
C GLY A 45 -3.01 -6.28 -8.73
N LEU A 46 -3.63 -5.52 -7.81
CA LEU A 46 -5.09 -5.42 -7.73
C LEU A 46 -5.65 -4.50 -8.81
N MET A 47 -4.94 -3.42 -9.15
CA MET A 47 -5.33 -2.53 -10.25
C MET A 47 -4.89 -3.09 -11.60
N LYS A 48 -5.83 -3.09 -12.52
CA LYS A 48 -5.62 -3.43 -13.93
C LYS A 48 -6.31 -2.36 -14.77
N ASP A 49 -5.54 -1.64 -15.54
CA ASP A 49 -6.04 -0.64 -16.47
C ASP A 49 -5.27 -0.74 -17.79
N ALA A 50 -5.95 -1.23 -18.81
CA ALA A 50 -5.35 -1.45 -20.12
C ALA A 50 -5.01 -0.13 -20.84
N SER A 51 -5.80 0.94 -20.61
CA SER A 51 -5.60 2.25 -21.24
C SER A 51 -4.31 2.92 -20.74
N HIS A 52 -3.95 2.69 -19.47
CA HIS A 52 -2.73 3.21 -18.84
C HIS A 52 -1.62 2.15 -18.70
N SER A 53 -1.74 1.01 -19.36
CA SER A 53 -0.78 -0.11 -19.26
C SER A 53 -0.55 -0.64 -17.85
N ILE A 54 -1.48 -0.42 -16.92
CA ILE A 54 -1.41 -0.88 -15.55
C ILE A 54 -1.83 -2.36 -15.49
N LYS A 55 -0.91 -3.21 -15.05
CA LYS A 55 -1.14 -4.65 -14.93
C LYS A 55 -0.20 -5.28 -13.90
N PRO A 56 -0.57 -6.43 -13.34
CA PRO A 56 0.35 -7.23 -12.53
C PRO A 56 1.62 -7.57 -13.33
N LEU A 57 2.77 -7.51 -12.68
CA LEU A 57 4.01 -7.95 -13.30
C LEU A 57 3.99 -9.47 -13.49
N LYS A 58 4.63 -9.95 -14.55
CA LYS A 58 4.83 -11.39 -14.79
C LYS A 58 5.98 -11.98 -13.98
N LYS A 59 6.90 -11.14 -13.51
CA LYS A 59 8.07 -11.50 -12.70
C LYS A 59 8.32 -10.41 -11.67
N ALA A 60 8.68 -10.81 -10.46
CA ALA A 60 9.02 -9.90 -9.39
C ALA A 60 10.19 -8.97 -9.79
N LEU A 61 10.12 -7.72 -9.34
CA LEU A 61 11.23 -6.78 -9.49
C LEU A 61 12.40 -7.25 -8.64
N LYS A 62 13.59 -7.34 -9.22
CA LYS A 62 14.84 -7.62 -8.50
C LYS A 62 15.46 -6.32 -7.98
N LYS A 63 14.73 -5.63 -7.12
CA LYS A 63 15.14 -4.35 -6.53
C LYS A 63 14.72 -4.27 -5.06
N PRO A 64 15.57 -3.69 -4.18
CA PRO A 64 15.15 -3.36 -2.82
C PRO A 64 13.86 -2.54 -2.79
N CYS A 65 13.06 -2.79 -1.75
CA CYS A 65 11.88 -1.97 -1.44
C CYS A 65 11.97 -1.53 0.01
N THR A 66 11.99 -0.22 0.22
CA THR A 66 12.19 0.36 1.54
C THR A 66 10.90 0.81 2.23
N TYR A 67 9.75 0.73 1.56
CA TYR A 67 8.46 1.15 2.13
C TYR A 67 8.19 0.59 3.53
N PRO A 68 8.30 -0.73 3.78
CA PRO A 68 8.01 -1.28 5.10
C PRO A 68 9.01 -0.89 6.19
N SER A 69 10.10 -0.23 5.83
CA SER A 69 11.11 0.21 6.80
C SER A 69 10.79 1.54 7.45
N TYR A 70 9.82 2.29 6.91
CA TYR A 70 9.45 3.61 7.43
C TYR A 70 7.94 3.88 7.44
N THR A 71 7.11 2.95 6.95
CA THR A 71 5.66 3.10 6.96
C THR A 71 5.01 2.03 7.82
N PHE A 72 3.96 2.45 8.52
CA PHE A 72 3.06 1.58 9.25
C PHE A 72 1.66 1.87 8.71
N PHE A 73 1.09 0.93 7.99
CA PHE A 73 -0.21 1.10 7.36
C PHE A 73 -1.26 0.29 8.12
N ILE A 74 -2.27 0.98 8.63
CA ILE A 74 -3.34 0.38 9.41
C ILE A 74 -4.64 0.51 8.63
N ASP A 75 -5.36 -0.58 8.52
CA ASP A 75 -6.69 -0.59 7.94
C ASP A 75 -7.78 -0.37 9.01
N TYR A 76 -9.00 -0.05 8.58
CA TYR A 76 -10.12 0.33 9.46
C TYR A 76 -10.49 -0.73 10.52
N ASN A 77 -10.21 -2.01 10.26
CA ASN A 77 -10.45 -3.12 11.18
C ASN A 77 -9.26 -3.42 12.11
N GLY A 78 -8.23 -2.57 12.09
CA GLY A 78 -7.01 -2.74 12.89
C GLY A 78 -5.93 -3.62 12.26
N ASP A 79 -6.15 -4.18 11.05
CA ASP A 79 -5.11 -4.94 10.35
C ASP A 79 -3.93 -4.03 10.00
N VAL A 80 -2.75 -4.49 10.31
CA VAL A 80 -1.49 -3.84 9.96
C VAL A 80 -0.96 -4.47 8.69
N LEU A 81 -0.90 -3.68 7.63
CA LEU A 81 -0.44 -4.12 6.33
C LEU A 81 1.04 -3.77 6.14
N MET A 82 1.72 -4.59 5.37
CA MET A 82 3.13 -4.40 5.03
C MET A 82 3.41 -3.04 4.38
N CYS A 83 2.54 -2.58 3.50
CA CYS A 83 2.64 -1.26 2.86
C CYS A 83 1.30 -0.80 2.28
N SER A 84 1.23 0.50 1.94
CA SER A 84 0.04 1.14 1.35
C SER A 84 -0.33 0.65 -0.05
N HIS A 85 0.51 -0.16 -0.69
CA HIS A 85 0.21 -0.76 -1.99
C HIS A 85 -0.39 -2.17 -1.90
N ASP A 86 -0.44 -2.76 -0.72
CA ASP A 86 -1.09 -4.06 -0.49
C ASP A 86 -2.61 -3.92 -0.33
N TRP A 87 -3.25 -3.46 -1.39
CA TRP A 87 -4.71 -3.27 -1.39
C TRP A 87 -5.50 -4.57 -1.27
N GLY A 88 -4.90 -5.66 -1.67
CA GLY A 88 -5.50 -6.99 -1.55
C GLY A 88 -5.33 -7.62 -0.16
N LYS A 89 -4.70 -6.92 0.79
CA LYS A 89 -4.40 -7.42 2.15
C LYS A 89 -3.75 -8.81 2.13
N LYS A 90 -2.78 -8.98 1.24
CA LYS A 90 -2.12 -10.29 1.04
C LYS A 90 -1.04 -10.57 2.08
N ASN A 91 -0.51 -9.51 2.71
CA ASN A 91 0.53 -9.63 3.73
C ASN A 91 0.17 -8.78 4.97
N ILE A 92 -0.63 -9.37 5.85
CA ILE A 92 -1.02 -8.77 7.12
C ILE A 92 0.04 -9.10 8.16
N LEU A 93 0.65 -8.08 8.75
CA LEU A 93 1.72 -8.22 9.73
C LEU A 93 1.20 -8.47 11.16
N GLY A 94 -0.02 -8.11 11.42
CA GLY A 94 -0.70 -8.26 12.71
C GLY A 94 -1.99 -7.45 12.77
N ASN A 95 -2.62 -7.39 13.95
CA ASN A 95 -3.83 -6.60 14.16
C ASN A 95 -3.77 -5.88 15.51
N LEU A 96 -4.06 -4.58 15.50
CA LEU A 96 -3.98 -3.70 16.69
C LEU A 96 -5.03 -3.99 17.77
N ASN A 97 -6.05 -4.76 17.45
CA ASN A 97 -6.99 -5.23 18.47
C ASN A 97 -6.38 -6.34 19.37
N ASN A 98 -5.28 -6.96 18.91
CA ASN A 98 -4.67 -8.12 19.59
C ASN A 98 -3.23 -7.87 20.03
N SER A 99 -2.55 -6.86 19.46
CA SER A 99 -1.13 -6.58 19.72
C SER A 99 -0.83 -5.09 19.62
N SER A 100 0.14 -4.62 20.36
CA SER A 100 0.61 -3.24 20.27
C SER A 100 1.38 -2.97 18.95
N ILE A 101 1.48 -1.71 18.60
CA ILE A 101 2.29 -1.25 17.44
C ILE A 101 3.72 -1.78 17.54
N ILE A 102 4.33 -1.72 18.71
CA ILE A 102 5.73 -2.14 18.92
C ILE A 102 5.88 -3.65 18.73
N GLU A 103 4.98 -4.45 19.28
CA GLU A 103 5.01 -5.90 19.11
C GLU A 103 4.88 -6.29 17.63
N ILE A 104 3.96 -5.67 16.89
CA ILE A 104 3.80 -5.94 15.45
C ILE A 104 5.04 -5.48 14.67
N TRP A 105 5.56 -4.28 14.96
CA TRP A 105 6.72 -3.73 14.28
C TRP A 105 7.98 -4.57 14.47
N THR A 106 8.18 -5.07 15.68
CA THR A 106 9.34 -5.90 16.06
C THR A 106 9.13 -7.39 15.90
N SER A 107 7.95 -7.82 15.44
CA SER A 107 7.63 -9.23 15.21
C SER A 107 8.59 -9.88 14.21
N GLU A 108 8.76 -11.20 14.34
CA GLU A 108 9.53 -12.01 13.40
C GLU A 108 9.05 -11.84 11.95
N LEU A 109 7.73 -11.84 11.74
CA LEU A 109 7.14 -11.67 10.41
C LEU A 109 7.53 -10.30 9.81
N SER A 110 7.39 -9.22 10.60
CA SER A 110 7.74 -7.87 10.16
C SER A 110 9.23 -7.74 9.83
N ARG A 111 10.11 -8.31 10.65
CA ARG A 111 11.56 -8.31 10.42
C ARG A 111 11.93 -9.09 9.18
N ARG A 112 11.42 -10.31 9.03
CA ARG A 112 11.66 -11.14 7.84
C ARG A 112 11.22 -10.45 6.56
N THR A 113 10.03 -9.85 6.57
CA THR A 113 9.48 -9.12 5.42
C THR A 113 10.39 -7.95 5.03
N ARG A 114 10.80 -7.12 6.00
CA ARG A 114 11.73 -6.00 5.75
C ARG A 114 13.06 -6.48 5.21
N ASN A 115 13.65 -7.50 5.83
CA ASN A 115 14.95 -8.05 5.43
C ASN A 115 14.91 -8.61 4.00
N ALA A 116 13.86 -9.34 3.64
CA ALA A 116 13.68 -9.84 2.28
C ALA A 116 13.62 -8.69 1.27
N LEU A 117 12.81 -7.67 1.55
CA LEU A 117 12.62 -6.53 0.65
C LEU A 117 13.86 -5.64 0.53
N ILE A 118 14.63 -5.44 1.61
CA ILE A 118 15.92 -4.73 1.57
C ILE A 118 16.93 -5.47 0.69
N LYS A 119 16.94 -6.80 0.71
CA LYS A 119 17.79 -7.64 -0.15
C LYS A 119 17.29 -7.74 -1.60
N GLY A 120 16.13 -7.16 -1.91
CA GLY A 120 15.52 -7.23 -3.23
C GLY A 120 14.76 -8.53 -3.51
N ASP A 121 14.57 -9.36 -2.48
CA ASP A 121 13.71 -10.54 -2.59
C ASP A 121 12.25 -10.11 -2.48
N ARG A 122 11.55 -10.22 -3.60
CA ARG A 122 10.13 -9.89 -3.75
C ARG A 122 9.31 -11.09 -4.21
N ASN A 123 9.81 -12.32 -4.04
CA ASN A 123 9.15 -13.53 -4.50
C ASN A 123 8.02 -14.00 -3.56
N PHE A 124 7.25 -13.07 -3.02
CA PHE A 124 6.08 -13.32 -2.19
C PHE A 124 4.98 -12.28 -2.46
N SER A 125 3.74 -12.66 -2.24
CA SER A 125 2.58 -11.80 -2.48
C SER A 125 2.50 -10.65 -1.46
N PRO A 126 2.15 -9.44 -1.90
CA PRO A 126 1.82 -9.01 -3.27
C PRO A 126 3.03 -8.47 -4.04
N CYS A 127 4.25 -8.60 -3.51
CA CYS A 127 5.45 -7.99 -4.06
C CYS A 127 5.90 -8.65 -5.36
N ASP A 128 5.54 -9.90 -5.59
CA ASP A 128 5.84 -10.68 -6.79
C ASP A 128 5.22 -10.12 -8.07
N VAL A 129 4.11 -9.41 -7.94
CA VAL A 129 3.39 -8.78 -9.05
C VAL A 129 3.38 -7.26 -9.01
N CYS A 130 3.98 -6.65 -7.96
CA CYS A 130 3.97 -5.22 -7.70
C CYS A 130 4.97 -4.47 -8.60
N ASP A 131 4.52 -3.38 -9.24
CA ASP A 131 5.33 -2.53 -10.11
C ASP A 131 6.05 -1.37 -9.40
N VAL A 132 5.78 -1.19 -8.11
CA VAL A 132 6.35 -0.09 -7.33
C VAL A 132 7.86 -0.28 -7.14
N LYS A 133 8.64 0.72 -7.56
CA LYS A 133 10.11 0.68 -7.45
C LYS A 133 10.60 0.67 -5.99
N GLY A 134 9.82 1.23 -5.05
CA GLY A 134 10.07 1.11 -3.62
C GLY A 134 11.26 1.90 -3.08
N SER A 135 11.75 2.91 -3.81
CA SER A 135 13.03 3.59 -3.53
C SER A 135 12.91 5.05 -3.05
N LEU A 136 11.71 5.50 -2.63
CA LEU A 136 11.50 6.94 -2.48
C LEU A 136 12.20 7.55 -1.25
N ILE A 137 11.76 7.30 -0.05
CA ILE A 137 12.22 8.09 1.12
C ILE A 137 12.97 7.21 2.12
N GLY A 138 12.78 5.92 2.09
CA GLY A 138 13.17 5.02 3.17
C GLY A 138 14.58 4.43 3.09
N LYS A 139 15.44 4.84 2.15
CA LYS A 139 16.77 4.23 2.00
C LYS A 139 17.62 4.39 3.27
N THR A 140 17.67 5.59 3.82
CA THR A 140 18.41 5.88 5.06
C THR A 140 17.89 5.09 6.25
N HIS A 141 16.58 4.89 6.36
CA HIS A 141 15.96 4.06 7.39
C HIS A 141 16.28 2.58 7.18
N ALA A 142 16.23 2.09 5.94
CA ALA A 142 16.59 0.73 5.61
C ALA A 142 18.07 0.45 5.92
N ASP A 143 18.95 1.39 5.58
CA ASP A 143 20.39 1.30 5.86
C ASP A 143 20.68 1.33 7.38
N ALA A 144 19.91 2.09 8.16
CA ALA A 144 20.01 2.09 9.62
C ALA A 144 19.56 0.76 10.22
N TRP A 145 18.43 0.21 9.79
CA TRP A 145 17.93 -1.09 10.26
C TRP A 145 18.83 -2.27 9.89
N SER A 146 19.51 -2.21 8.74
CA SER A 146 20.44 -3.28 8.33
C SER A 146 21.68 -3.39 9.20
N LYS A 147 21.99 -2.36 10.00
CA LYS A 147 23.14 -2.32 10.93
C LYS A 147 22.82 -2.84 12.33
N THR A 148 21.55 -3.04 12.64
CA THR A 148 21.04 -3.45 13.97
C THR A 148 20.60 -4.92 14.03
N ASN A 149 20.75 -5.66 12.95
CA ASN A 149 20.44 -7.11 12.86
C ASN A 149 21.69 -7.95 12.74
#